data_405e4007e400e9a681a2e6d69199ef48
#
_entry.id   405e4007e400e9a681a2e6d69199ef48
#
_cell.length_a   1.000
_cell.length_b   1.000
_cell.length_c   1.000
_cell.angle_alpha   90.00
_cell.angle_beta   90.00
_cell.angle_gamma   90.00
#
_symmetry.space_group_name_H-M   'P 1'
#
loop_
_entity.id
_entity.type
_entity.pdbx_description
1 polymer ?
#
loop_
_entity_poly.entity_id
_entity_poly.type
_entity_poly.pdbx_seq_one_letter_code
_entity_poly.pdbx_strand_id
1 'polypeptide(L)'
;MPMYVVLSNFTEQGRTDIKNTSDRLDRLVPVAQKLGVKVLANAITMGQYDVVTVMEAADDATIAKVIGTVLSRGYVTTQTMRGFTVEEFRQVTQSI
;
A
#
# COMPACT_ATOMS: atom_id res chain seq x y z
N MET A 1 -0.32 15.37 -3.21
CA MET A 1 -0.54 14.17 -4.03
C MET A 1 -1.60 13.30 -3.39
N PRO A 2 -2.44 12.62 -4.19
CA PRO A 2 -3.40 11.66 -3.65
C PRO A 2 -2.77 10.60 -2.75
N MET A 3 -3.49 10.27 -1.69
CA MET A 3 -3.09 9.24 -0.74
C MET A 3 -3.87 7.96 -1.00
N TYR A 4 -3.21 6.84 -0.81
CA TYR A 4 -3.80 5.51 -0.98
C TYR A 4 -3.49 4.66 0.24
N VAL A 5 -4.50 3.93 0.71
CA VAL A 5 -4.35 2.96 1.80
C VAL A 5 -4.50 1.58 1.19
N VAL A 6 -3.50 0.74 1.37
CA VAL A 6 -3.49 -0.62 0.83
C VAL A 6 -3.56 -1.60 2.00
N LEU A 7 -4.59 -2.43 1.98
CA LEU A 7 -4.78 -3.50 2.95
C LEU A 7 -4.42 -4.81 2.26
N SER A 8 -3.50 -5.57 2.86
CA SER A 8 -2.98 -6.79 2.25
C SER A 8 -3.18 -7.98 3.18
N ASN A 9 -3.42 -9.14 2.57
CA ASN A 9 -3.42 -10.42 3.26
C ASN A 9 -2.37 -11.32 2.63
N PHE A 10 -1.65 -12.07 3.46
CA PHE A 10 -0.71 -13.06 2.98
C PHE A 10 -1.44 -14.16 2.21
N THR A 11 -0.86 -14.56 1.08
CA THR A 11 -1.22 -15.81 0.40
C THR A 11 -0.60 -16.97 1.17
N GLU A 12 -0.85 -18.20 0.70
CA GLU A 12 -0.15 -19.37 1.22
C GLU A 12 1.36 -19.22 1.09
N GLN A 13 1.84 -18.72 -0.06
CA GLN A 13 3.25 -18.46 -0.29
C GLN A 13 3.79 -17.42 0.69
N GLY A 14 3.03 -16.35 0.96
CA GLY A 14 3.43 -15.32 1.91
C GLY A 14 3.52 -15.85 3.33
N ARG A 15 2.59 -16.71 3.73
CA ARG A 15 2.61 -17.35 5.05
C ARG A 15 3.79 -18.31 5.20
N THR A 16 4.07 -19.09 4.17
CA THR A 16 5.21 -20.00 4.19
C THR A 16 6.53 -19.25 4.34
N ASP A 17 6.62 -18.07 3.72
CA ASP A 17 7.82 -17.24 3.75
C ASP A 17 7.72 -16.09 4.75
N ILE A 18 6.97 -16.26 5.83
CA ILE A 18 6.63 -15.19 6.78
C ILE A 18 7.87 -14.53 7.40
N LYS A 19 8.94 -15.30 7.59
CA LYS A 19 10.18 -14.77 8.21
C LYS A 19 10.86 -13.69 7.38
N ASN A 20 10.58 -13.64 6.07
CA ASN A 20 11.17 -12.67 5.16
C ASN A 20 10.25 -11.47 4.89
N THR A 21 9.13 -11.34 5.61
CA THR A 21 8.15 -10.27 5.38
C THR A 21 8.76 -8.88 5.50
N SER A 22 9.51 -8.62 6.55
CA SER A 22 10.13 -7.30 6.75
C SER A 22 11.08 -6.95 5.61
N ASP A 23 11.88 -7.90 5.16
CA ASP A 23 12.82 -7.68 4.05
C ASP A 23 12.08 -7.40 2.74
N ARG A 24 10.95 -8.09 2.51
CA ARG A 24 10.12 -7.83 1.32
C ARG A 24 9.53 -6.41 1.34
N LEU A 25 9.04 -5.97 2.49
CA LEU A 25 8.50 -4.61 2.64
C LEU A 25 9.59 -3.56 2.46
N ASP A 26 10.77 -3.80 3.02
CA ASP A 26 11.91 -2.89 2.85
C ASP A 26 12.31 -2.76 1.37
N ARG A 27 12.29 -3.86 0.62
CA ARG A 27 12.62 -3.84 -0.81
C ARG A 27 11.55 -3.17 -1.66
N LEU A 28 10.32 -3.10 -1.19
CA LEU A 28 9.24 -2.42 -1.91
C LEU A 28 9.48 -0.91 -1.99
N VAL A 29 10.04 -0.31 -0.95
CA VAL A 29 10.20 1.15 -0.87
C VAL A 29 11.00 1.71 -2.05
N PRO A 30 12.20 1.22 -2.39
CA PRO A 30 12.93 1.75 -3.55
C PRO A 30 12.25 1.45 -4.88
N VAL A 31 11.54 0.33 -5.00
CA VAL A 31 10.76 0.02 -6.21
C VAL A 31 9.64 1.03 -6.40
N ALA A 32 8.89 1.32 -5.34
CA ALA A 32 7.83 2.31 -5.36
C ALA A 32 8.37 3.70 -5.72
N GLN A 33 9.50 4.09 -5.13
CA GLN A 33 10.14 5.38 -5.41
C GLN A 33 10.51 5.54 -6.89
N LYS A 34 11.03 4.50 -7.53
CA LYS A 34 11.36 4.52 -8.96
C LYS A 34 10.12 4.72 -9.82
N LEU A 35 8.97 4.27 -9.36
CA LEU A 35 7.70 4.42 -10.06
C LEU A 35 6.98 5.73 -9.71
N GLY A 36 7.60 6.59 -8.90
CA GLY A 36 7.03 7.88 -8.52
C GLY A 36 6.07 7.80 -7.35
N VAL A 37 6.14 6.74 -6.55
CA VAL A 37 5.28 6.54 -5.39
C VAL A 37 6.08 6.68 -4.11
N LYS A 38 5.54 7.44 -3.16
CA LYS A 38 6.14 7.61 -1.84
C LYS A 38 5.40 6.71 -0.85
N VAL A 39 6.14 5.83 -0.18
CA VAL A 39 5.60 5.02 0.91
C VAL A 39 5.68 5.84 2.20
N LEU A 40 4.53 6.17 2.78
CA LEU A 40 4.44 6.98 3.99
C LEU A 40 4.53 6.12 5.25
N ALA A 41 3.95 4.93 5.21
CA ALA A 41 3.92 4.04 6.35
C ALA A 41 3.68 2.60 5.89
N ASN A 42 4.29 1.67 6.60
CA ASN A 42 4.03 0.24 6.51
C ASN A 42 3.85 -0.30 7.92
N ALA A 43 2.86 -1.14 8.10
CA ALA A 43 2.64 -1.82 9.37
C ALA A 43 2.22 -3.27 9.11
N ILE A 44 2.77 -4.19 9.88
CA ILE A 44 2.29 -5.57 9.91
C ILE A 44 1.30 -5.64 11.07
N THR A 45 0.10 -6.12 10.81
CA THR A 45 -1.01 -6.07 11.76
C THR A 45 -1.50 -7.47 12.12
N MET A 46 -2.20 -7.55 13.23
CA MET A 46 -2.92 -8.75 13.65
C MET A 46 -4.41 -8.48 13.51
N GLY A 47 -5.13 -9.37 12.85
CA GLY A 47 -6.56 -9.23 12.63
C GLY A 47 -6.95 -9.60 11.22
N GLN A 48 -7.96 -8.92 10.68
CA GLN A 48 -8.53 -9.24 9.37
C GLN A 48 -7.52 -9.02 8.24
N TYR A 49 -6.62 -8.04 8.38
CA TYR A 49 -5.57 -7.75 7.40
C TYR A 49 -4.21 -7.94 8.04
N ASP A 50 -3.24 -8.35 7.22
CA ASP A 50 -1.91 -8.68 7.70
C ASP A 50 -0.92 -7.52 7.53
N VAL A 51 -1.11 -6.70 6.50
CA VAL A 51 -0.25 -5.55 6.23
C VAL A 51 -1.11 -4.35 5.86
N VAL A 52 -0.76 -3.19 6.40
CA VAL A 52 -1.36 -1.90 6.04
C VAL A 52 -0.25 -1.01 5.51
N THR A 53 -0.43 -0.49 4.30
CA THR A 53 0.53 0.41 3.66
C THR A 53 -0.18 1.71 3.29
N VAL A 54 0.46 2.83 3.58
CA VAL A 54 -0.04 4.15 3.16
C VAL A 54 0.96 4.73 2.18
N MET A 55 0.47 5.14 1.00
CA MET A 55 1.29 5.65 -0.08
C MET A 55 0.71 6.91 -0.68
N GLU A 56 1.58 7.72 -1.29
CA GLU A 56 1.20 8.86 -2.12
C GLU A 56 1.65 8.64 -3.55
N ALA A 57 0.80 9.00 -4.50
CA ALA A 57 1.10 8.94 -5.92
C ALA A 57 0.34 10.03 -6.66
N ALA A 58 0.79 10.38 -7.86
CA ALA A 58 0.15 11.42 -8.66
C ALA A 58 -1.27 11.04 -9.09
N ASP A 59 -1.50 9.77 -9.37
CA ASP A 59 -2.78 9.27 -9.89
C ASP A 59 -2.94 7.76 -9.67
N ASP A 60 -4.12 7.27 -10.01
CA ASP A 60 -4.48 5.86 -9.85
C ASP A 60 -3.62 4.94 -10.71
N ALA A 61 -3.29 5.37 -11.91
CA ALA A 61 -2.48 4.55 -12.83
C ALA A 61 -1.08 4.30 -12.25
N THR A 62 -0.50 5.31 -11.61
CA THR A 62 0.80 5.20 -10.97
C THR A 62 0.76 4.22 -9.80
N ILE A 63 -0.27 4.33 -8.95
CA ILE A 63 -0.42 3.39 -7.82
C ILE A 63 -0.66 1.97 -8.34
N ALA A 64 -1.42 1.82 -9.42
CA ALA A 64 -1.70 0.51 -10.03
C ALA A 64 -0.42 -0.20 -10.49
N LYS A 65 0.59 0.54 -10.95
CA LYS A 65 1.88 -0.04 -11.33
C LYS A 65 2.58 -0.68 -10.14
N VAL A 66 2.57 -0.01 -8.99
CA VAL A 66 3.15 -0.55 -7.76
C VAL A 66 2.37 -1.77 -7.30
N ILE A 67 1.04 -1.67 -7.27
CA ILE A 67 0.18 -2.77 -6.84
C ILE A 67 0.35 -3.98 -7.75
N GLY A 68 0.37 -3.78 -9.07
CA GLY A 68 0.59 -4.88 -10.03
C GLY A 68 1.95 -5.56 -9.82
N THR A 69 2.98 -4.78 -9.54
CA THR A 69 4.31 -5.32 -9.24
C THR A 69 4.28 -6.18 -7.98
N VAL A 70 3.61 -5.70 -6.92
CA VAL A 70 3.45 -6.44 -5.67
C VAL A 70 2.69 -7.74 -5.90
N LEU A 71 1.56 -7.67 -6.60
CA LEU A 71 0.73 -8.83 -6.88
C LEU A 71 1.46 -9.89 -7.70
N SER A 72 2.31 -9.47 -8.64
CA SER A 72 3.04 -10.38 -9.51
C SER A 72 4.03 -11.28 -8.76
N ARG A 73 4.41 -10.88 -7.55
CA ARG A 73 5.34 -11.66 -6.70
C ARG A 73 4.64 -12.78 -5.94
N GLY A 74 3.31 -12.72 -5.81
CA GLY A 74 2.50 -13.81 -5.27
C GLY A 74 2.43 -13.95 -3.75
N TYR A 75 3.02 -13.02 -2.99
CA TYR A 75 3.06 -13.13 -1.51
C TYR A 75 1.82 -12.59 -0.82
N VAL A 76 1.08 -11.71 -1.48
CA VAL A 76 -0.09 -11.03 -0.89
C VAL A 76 -1.22 -10.89 -1.90
N THR A 77 -2.43 -10.77 -1.39
CA THR A 77 -3.57 -10.16 -2.07
C THR A 77 -3.78 -8.77 -1.48
N THR A 78 -4.33 -7.85 -2.27
CA THR A 78 -4.42 -6.44 -1.85
C THR A 78 -5.81 -5.87 -2.08
N GLN A 79 -6.15 -4.89 -1.25
CA GLN A 79 -7.30 -4.01 -1.46
C GLN A 79 -6.78 -2.58 -1.35
N THR A 80 -6.91 -1.80 -2.41
CA THR A 80 -6.43 -0.42 -2.46
C THR A 80 -7.61 0.54 -2.32
N MET A 81 -7.48 1.50 -1.42
CA MET A 81 -8.50 2.53 -1.20
C MET A 81 -7.90 3.90 -1.41
N ARG A 82 -8.63 4.76 -2.11
CA ARG A 82 -8.29 6.19 -2.18
C ARG A 82 -8.55 6.81 -0.81
N GLY A 83 -7.52 7.39 -0.21
CA GLY A 83 -7.63 8.02 1.10
C GLY A 83 -7.61 9.55 0.99
N PHE A 84 -8.09 10.19 2.04
CA PHE A 84 -8.01 11.63 2.25
C PHE A 84 -7.41 11.86 3.63
N THR A 85 -6.50 12.83 3.74
CA THR A 85 -6.09 13.29 5.06
C THR A 85 -7.28 13.97 5.73
N VAL A 86 -7.21 14.11 7.05
CA VAL A 86 -8.26 14.81 7.79
C VAL A 86 -8.40 16.24 7.26
N GLU A 87 -7.29 16.90 6.97
CA GLU A 87 -7.30 18.27 6.42
C GLU A 87 -7.89 18.34 5.02
N GLU A 88 -7.53 17.43 4.15
CA GLU A 88 -8.12 17.35 2.81
C GLU A 88 -9.63 17.15 2.89
N PHE A 89 -10.09 16.29 3.78
CA PHE A 89 -11.51 16.04 3.94
C PHE A 89 -12.26 17.23 4.52
N ARG A 90 -11.61 18.02 5.40
CA ARG A 90 -12.18 19.27 5.88
C ARG A 90 -12.51 20.22 4.73
N GLN A 91 -11.64 20.28 3.72
CA GLN A 91 -11.89 21.07 2.52
C GLN A 91 -13.07 20.53 1.69
N VAL A 92 -13.21 19.22 1.61
CA VAL A 92 -14.36 18.61 0.95
C VAL A 92 -15.67 19.02 1.65
N THR A 93 -15.69 18.95 2.99
CA THR A 93 -16.91 19.25 3.75
C THR A 93 -17.29 20.71 3.70
N GLN A 94 -16.38 21.62 3.43
CA GLN A 94 -16.69 23.03 3.24
C GLN A 94 -17.61 23.28 2.05
N SER A 95 -17.65 22.34 1.10
CA SER A 95 -18.51 22.43 -0.09
C SER A 95 -19.87 21.74 0.10
N ILE A 96 -20.13 21.16 1.26
CA ILE A 96 -21.38 20.45 1.55
C ILE A 96 -22.43 21.36 2.18
#